data_07535975da1a46cc9d6781d1f9066d50
#
_entry.id   07535975da1a46cc9d6781d1f9066d50
#
_cell.length_a   1.000
_cell.length_b   1.000
_cell.length_c   1.000
_cell.angle_alpha   90.00
_cell.angle_beta   90.00
_cell.angle_gamma   90.00
#
_symmetry.space_group_name_H-M   'P 1'
#
loop_
_entity.id
_entity.type
_entity.pdbx_description
1 polymer ?
#
loop_
_entity_poly.entity_id
_entity_poly.type
_entity_poly.pdbx_seq_one_letter_code
_entity_poly.pdbx_strand_id
1 'polypeptide(L)'
;LGQVPAFLRNNARYTFNSELFMYLALFLNVTAKVSYPTQKIIQLRDEVIDYLNTSNEDRETQIKEVARLSRQKLGLRNDTNDELMFLVEKSGVFIFEKAIGGEIDAYSLWSKQARPFIILGNLKRSAVRRNFDIAHELGHLLLHYRVEFTSLNRQEHKAVENEANQFAGAFLLPEESISADMQTISHVTNPDAYVDLKKKWKTSLQVLGYRAAKLGILNAKNHRNFYAALHRKGYLKMEPLDETIPIQKPQKVKSIIDLVTKKGLIDIRQMIENDWMVDITFFHQITGIDVSFFKRYMANEQDFELVNVTDLSSGNYKRKI
;
A
#
# COMPACT_ATOMS: atom_id res chain seq x y z
N LEU A 1 -21.12 -0.19 -5.32
CA LEU A 1 -20.02 -1.14 -5.47
C LEU A 1 -19.21 -0.70 -6.67
N GLY A 2 -17.95 -0.29 -6.44
CA GLY A 2 -17.05 0.13 -7.51
C GLY A 2 -16.89 -0.96 -8.57
N GLN A 3 -16.61 -0.59 -9.81
CA GLN A 3 -16.30 -1.58 -10.84
C GLN A 3 -14.95 -2.20 -10.52
N VAL A 4 -14.91 -3.52 -10.38
CA VAL A 4 -13.67 -4.27 -10.27
C VAL A 4 -12.95 -4.21 -11.62
N PRO A 5 -11.65 -3.89 -11.69
CA PRO A 5 -10.90 -3.85 -12.94
C PRO A 5 -11.08 -5.11 -13.80
N ALA A 6 -11.11 -4.96 -15.12
CA ALA A 6 -11.45 -6.06 -16.04
C ALA A 6 -10.50 -7.26 -15.93
N PHE A 7 -9.22 -7.01 -15.69
CA PHE A 7 -8.24 -8.08 -15.51
C PHE A 7 -8.51 -8.91 -14.25
N LEU A 8 -9.03 -8.31 -13.19
CA LEU A 8 -9.49 -9.03 -12.00
C LEU A 8 -10.73 -9.90 -12.27
N ARG A 9 -11.60 -9.47 -13.19
CA ARG A 9 -12.78 -10.27 -13.58
C ARG A 9 -12.40 -11.51 -14.41
N ASN A 10 -11.42 -11.38 -15.28
CA ASN A 10 -11.05 -12.45 -16.20
C ASN A 10 -10.13 -13.50 -15.57
N ASN A 11 -9.33 -13.14 -14.58
CA ASN A 11 -8.33 -14.02 -13.95
C ASN A 11 -8.66 -14.41 -12.51
N ALA A 12 -9.62 -13.75 -11.86
CA ALA A 12 -9.95 -14.04 -10.48
C ALA A 12 -11.01 -15.15 -10.38
N ARG A 13 -10.70 -16.18 -9.59
CA ARG A 13 -11.69 -17.18 -9.20
C ARG A 13 -12.88 -16.49 -8.52
N TYR A 14 -14.08 -16.96 -8.74
CA TYR A 14 -15.36 -16.42 -8.21
C TYR A 14 -15.32 -16.09 -6.71
N THR A 15 -14.62 -16.89 -5.93
CA THR A 15 -14.38 -16.69 -4.51
C THR A 15 -13.65 -15.41 -4.17
N PHE A 16 -12.70 -14.97 -5.01
CA PHE A 16 -11.93 -13.77 -4.79
C PHE A 16 -12.76 -12.49 -4.94
N ASN A 17 -13.61 -12.42 -5.97
CA ASN A 17 -14.48 -11.27 -6.19
C ASN A 17 -15.52 -11.09 -5.06
N SER A 18 -16.10 -12.19 -4.58
CA SER A 18 -17.07 -12.14 -3.47
C SER A 18 -16.40 -11.69 -2.17
N GLU A 19 -15.20 -12.16 -1.88
CA GLU A 19 -14.43 -11.73 -0.73
C GLU A 19 -14.07 -10.24 -0.81
N LEU A 20 -13.63 -9.74 -1.98
CA LEU A 20 -13.34 -8.33 -2.18
C LEU A 20 -14.56 -7.44 -1.96
N PHE A 21 -15.73 -7.85 -2.44
CA PHE A 21 -16.98 -7.12 -2.23
C PHE A 21 -17.37 -7.10 -0.76
N MET A 22 -17.23 -8.21 -0.05
CA MET A 22 -17.47 -8.27 1.39
C MET A 22 -16.49 -7.36 2.15
N TYR A 23 -15.25 -7.32 1.76
CA TYR A 23 -14.23 -6.41 2.28
C TYR A 23 -14.63 -4.96 2.21
N LEU A 24 -14.98 -4.53 1.00
CA LEU A 24 -15.37 -3.16 0.75
C LEU A 24 -16.68 -2.81 1.47
N ALA A 25 -17.65 -3.72 1.48
CA ALA A 25 -18.92 -3.52 2.18
C ALA A 25 -18.71 -3.42 3.69
N LEU A 26 -17.89 -4.30 4.25
CA LEU A 26 -17.49 -4.31 5.64
C LEU A 26 -16.91 -2.98 6.04
N PHE A 27 -15.91 -2.57 5.30
CA PHE A 27 -15.19 -1.36 5.58
C PHE A 27 -16.07 -0.12 5.46
N LEU A 28 -16.94 -0.07 4.44
CA LEU A 28 -17.88 1.02 4.23
C LEU A 28 -18.92 1.10 5.37
N ASN A 29 -19.39 -0.03 5.87
CA ASN A 29 -20.32 -0.06 7.01
C ASN A 29 -19.65 0.48 8.29
N VAL A 30 -18.41 0.06 8.57
CA VAL A 30 -17.64 0.57 9.71
C VAL A 30 -17.40 2.06 9.57
N THR A 31 -16.98 2.53 8.40
CA THR A 31 -16.64 3.95 8.18
C THR A 31 -17.86 4.85 8.02
N ALA A 32 -19.01 4.33 7.64
CA ALA A 32 -20.25 5.09 7.57
C ALA A 32 -20.74 5.51 8.99
N LYS A 33 -20.44 4.72 10.02
CA LYS A 33 -20.76 5.05 11.41
C LYS A 33 -19.77 6.04 12.04
N VAL A 34 -18.64 6.30 11.41
CA VAL A 34 -17.61 7.24 11.86
C VAL A 34 -17.26 8.17 10.72
N SER A 35 -17.47 9.48 10.93
CA SER A 35 -17.00 10.50 9.99
C SER A 35 -15.47 10.51 10.00
N TYR A 36 -14.86 9.74 9.08
CA TYR A 36 -13.41 9.65 8.96
C TYR A 36 -12.93 10.62 7.87
N PRO A 37 -12.01 11.53 8.18
CA PRO A 37 -11.55 12.51 7.21
C PRO A 37 -10.76 11.82 6.09
N THR A 38 -11.37 11.73 4.91
CA THR A 38 -10.70 11.35 3.64
C THR A 38 -10.29 12.57 2.83
N GLN A 39 -10.39 13.75 3.46
CA GLN A 39 -10.37 15.04 2.76
C GLN A 39 -9.05 15.29 2.02
N LYS A 40 -7.92 14.92 2.59
CA LYS A 40 -6.61 15.26 2.04
C LYS A 40 -6.37 14.61 0.67
N ILE A 41 -6.66 13.32 0.54
CA ILE A 41 -6.49 12.61 -0.74
C ILE A 41 -7.54 13.04 -1.78
N ILE A 42 -8.74 13.39 -1.33
CA ILE A 42 -9.79 13.91 -2.22
C ILE A 42 -9.38 15.29 -2.75
N GLN A 43 -8.90 16.18 -1.89
CA GLN A 43 -8.38 17.49 -2.29
C GLN A 43 -7.21 17.36 -3.26
N LEU A 44 -6.27 16.45 -2.99
CA LEU A 44 -5.17 16.18 -3.91
C LEU A 44 -5.66 15.68 -5.26
N ARG A 45 -6.61 14.75 -5.29
CA ARG A 45 -7.22 14.27 -6.53
C ARG A 45 -7.84 15.41 -7.32
N ASP A 46 -8.61 16.26 -6.66
CA ASP A 46 -9.32 17.37 -7.33
C ASP A 46 -8.30 18.39 -7.89
N GLU A 47 -7.25 18.73 -7.13
CA GLU A 47 -6.14 19.57 -7.60
C GLU A 47 -5.41 18.94 -8.80
N VAL A 48 -5.20 17.62 -8.78
CA VAL A 48 -4.57 16.90 -9.91
C VAL A 48 -5.48 16.94 -11.14
N ILE A 49 -6.79 16.76 -10.97
CA ILE A 49 -7.75 16.86 -12.07
C ILE A 49 -7.75 18.25 -12.69
N ASP A 50 -7.78 19.30 -11.87
CA ASP A 50 -7.75 20.69 -12.33
C ASP A 50 -6.44 20.99 -13.06
N TYR A 51 -5.29 20.56 -12.52
CA TYR A 51 -4.01 20.71 -13.18
C TYR A 51 -3.97 20.00 -14.54
N LEU A 52 -4.38 18.73 -14.62
CA LEU A 52 -4.37 17.95 -15.86
C LEU A 52 -5.33 18.53 -16.93
N ASN A 53 -6.42 19.16 -16.52
CA ASN A 53 -7.38 19.78 -17.45
C ASN A 53 -6.89 21.15 -17.97
N THR A 54 -6.02 21.84 -17.25
CA THR A 54 -5.57 23.20 -17.58
C THR A 54 -4.15 23.27 -18.11
N SER A 55 -3.33 22.23 -17.85
CA SER A 55 -1.93 22.20 -18.29
C SER A 55 -1.80 21.92 -19.79
N ASN A 56 -0.94 22.70 -20.44
CA ASN A 56 -0.56 22.50 -21.86
C ASN A 56 0.79 21.73 -21.98
N GLU A 57 1.32 21.20 -20.87
CA GLU A 57 2.56 20.46 -20.87
C GLU A 57 2.38 19.06 -21.46
N ASP A 58 3.49 18.46 -21.91
CA ASP A 58 3.48 17.07 -22.35
C ASP A 58 3.18 16.10 -21.19
N ARG A 59 2.70 14.92 -21.55
CA ARG A 59 2.23 13.94 -20.56
C ARG A 59 3.31 13.51 -19.55
N GLU A 60 4.57 13.41 -19.97
CA GLU A 60 5.66 13.05 -19.08
C GLU A 60 5.90 14.13 -18.02
N THR A 61 5.89 15.39 -18.44
CA THR A 61 6.01 16.56 -17.55
C THR A 61 4.81 16.64 -16.59
N GLN A 62 3.59 16.43 -17.09
CA GLN A 62 2.40 16.36 -16.24
C GLN A 62 2.52 15.29 -15.14
N ILE A 63 2.99 14.09 -15.48
CA ILE A 63 3.16 13.01 -14.52
C ILE A 63 4.21 13.37 -13.44
N LYS A 64 5.31 13.99 -13.82
CA LYS A 64 6.34 14.45 -12.87
C LYS A 64 5.78 15.49 -11.91
N GLU A 65 5.00 16.45 -12.41
CA GLU A 65 4.41 17.49 -11.57
C GLU A 65 3.35 16.91 -10.62
N VAL A 66 2.49 15.99 -11.09
CA VAL A 66 1.54 15.30 -10.23
C VAL A 66 2.25 14.50 -9.14
N ALA A 67 3.37 13.86 -9.45
CA ALA A 67 4.18 13.15 -8.46
C ALA A 67 4.77 14.10 -7.40
N ARG A 68 5.27 15.27 -7.82
CA ARG A 68 5.80 16.32 -6.94
C ARG A 68 4.72 16.88 -6.01
N LEU A 69 3.57 17.26 -6.57
CA LEU A 69 2.41 17.74 -5.81
C LEU A 69 1.94 16.72 -4.80
N SER A 70 1.85 15.44 -5.20
CA SER A 70 1.44 14.35 -4.33
C SER A 70 2.38 14.19 -3.14
N ARG A 71 3.70 14.21 -3.39
CA ARG A 71 4.71 14.11 -2.34
C ARG A 71 4.59 15.25 -1.34
N GLN A 72 4.47 16.48 -1.83
CA GLN A 72 4.30 17.68 -1.01
C GLN A 72 3.02 17.65 -0.18
N LYS A 73 1.88 17.32 -0.81
CA LYS A 73 0.57 17.28 -0.14
C LYS A 73 0.48 16.17 0.89
N LEU A 74 1.07 15.02 0.63
CA LEU A 74 1.14 13.94 1.62
C LEU A 74 2.06 14.30 2.79
N GLY A 75 3.00 15.22 2.59
CA GLY A 75 3.97 15.62 3.60
C GLY A 75 5.17 14.67 3.66
N LEU A 76 5.46 13.97 2.55
CA LEU A 76 6.61 13.08 2.47
C LEU A 76 7.88 13.88 2.30
N ARG A 77 8.92 13.59 3.09
CA ARG A 77 10.22 14.25 3.03
C ARG A 77 10.92 14.00 1.70
N ASN A 78 11.73 14.96 1.22
CA ASN A 78 12.42 14.85 -0.07
C ASN A 78 13.73 14.03 -0.02
N ASP A 79 14.02 13.37 1.09
CA ASP A 79 15.26 12.61 1.29
C ASP A 79 15.04 11.14 1.70
N THR A 80 13.79 10.71 1.90
CA THR A 80 13.46 9.34 2.30
C THR A 80 12.00 8.97 1.98
N ASN A 81 11.68 7.67 2.04
CA ASN A 81 10.32 7.14 1.95
C ASN A 81 9.93 6.33 3.20
N ASP A 82 10.58 6.56 4.33
CA ASP A 82 10.35 5.78 5.55
C ASP A 82 8.89 5.83 6.04
N GLU A 83 8.21 6.96 5.89
CA GLU A 83 6.83 7.17 6.36
C GLU A 83 5.77 7.00 5.27
N LEU A 84 6.13 6.46 4.10
CA LEU A 84 5.25 6.40 2.92
C LEU A 84 3.88 5.80 3.24
N MET A 85 3.84 4.58 3.77
CA MET A 85 2.58 3.89 4.07
C MET A 85 1.72 4.68 5.06
N PHE A 86 2.32 5.15 6.15
CA PHE A 86 1.64 5.95 7.17
C PHE A 86 1.04 7.23 6.59
N LEU A 87 1.79 7.96 5.78
CA LEU A 87 1.32 9.23 5.20
C LEU A 87 0.23 9.02 4.14
N VAL A 88 0.32 7.96 3.36
CA VAL A 88 -0.74 7.57 2.41
C VAL A 88 -2.02 7.19 3.17
N GLU A 89 -1.93 6.37 4.22
CA GLU A 89 -3.08 6.07 5.08
C GLU A 89 -3.65 7.32 5.77
N LYS A 90 -2.76 8.18 6.30
CA LYS A 90 -3.15 9.44 6.97
C LYS A 90 -3.87 10.40 6.02
N SER A 91 -3.56 10.39 4.74
CA SER A 91 -4.21 11.24 3.74
C SER A 91 -5.67 10.87 3.46
N GLY A 92 -6.07 9.64 3.79
CA GLY A 92 -7.43 9.14 3.56
C GLY A 92 -7.50 7.82 2.80
N VAL A 93 -6.40 7.35 2.20
CA VAL A 93 -6.36 6.06 1.51
C VAL A 93 -6.50 4.91 2.50
N PHE A 94 -7.27 3.89 2.14
CA PHE A 94 -7.39 2.65 2.90
C PHE A 94 -6.51 1.59 2.27
N ILE A 95 -5.53 1.11 3.02
CA ILE A 95 -4.61 0.07 2.55
C ILE A 95 -4.95 -1.24 3.24
N PHE A 96 -5.16 -2.28 2.45
CA PHE A 96 -5.36 -3.64 2.92
C PHE A 96 -4.22 -4.54 2.44
N GLU A 97 -3.98 -5.62 3.14
CA GLU A 97 -3.00 -6.63 2.79
C GLU A 97 -3.69 -7.97 2.67
N LYS A 98 -3.55 -8.65 1.53
CA LYS A 98 -4.22 -9.91 1.26
C LYS A 98 -3.41 -10.85 0.35
N ALA A 99 -3.67 -12.14 0.47
CA ALA A 99 -3.22 -13.13 -0.51
C ALA A 99 -4.08 -13.04 -1.78
N ILE A 100 -3.60 -12.31 -2.79
CA ILE A 100 -4.31 -12.06 -4.06
C ILE A 100 -3.84 -12.93 -5.23
N GLY A 101 -3.12 -14.01 -4.93
CA GLY A 101 -2.54 -14.89 -5.95
C GLY A 101 -1.18 -14.43 -6.45
N GLY A 102 -0.49 -15.30 -7.21
CA GLY A 102 0.91 -15.07 -7.59
C GLY A 102 1.14 -14.08 -8.73
N GLU A 103 0.08 -13.67 -9.44
CA GLU A 103 0.20 -12.83 -10.63
C GLU A 103 -0.14 -11.35 -10.38
N ILE A 104 -0.76 -11.03 -9.25
CA ILE A 104 -1.18 -9.67 -8.90
C ILE A 104 -0.43 -9.23 -7.66
N ASP A 105 0.34 -8.16 -7.79
CA ASP A 105 1.13 -7.60 -6.70
C ASP A 105 0.33 -6.62 -5.84
N ALA A 106 -0.48 -5.77 -6.48
CA ALA A 106 -1.37 -4.81 -5.85
C ALA A 106 -2.47 -4.39 -6.84
N TYR A 107 -3.49 -3.69 -6.35
CA TYR A 107 -4.46 -2.96 -7.16
C TYR A 107 -5.15 -1.88 -6.34
N SER A 108 -5.70 -0.88 -7.01
CA SER A 108 -6.39 0.25 -6.38
C SER A 108 -7.74 0.55 -7.03
N LEU A 109 -8.59 1.22 -6.26
CA LEU A 109 -9.90 1.66 -6.75
C LEU A 109 -10.48 2.80 -5.92
N TRP A 110 -11.36 3.57 -6.53
CA TRP A 110 -12.27 4.48 -5.85
C TRP A 110 -13.64 3.83 -5.67
N SER A 111 -14.19 3.87 -4.47
CA SER A 111 -15.58 3.46 -4.25
C SER A 111 -16.56 4.50 -4.80
N LYS A 112 -17.85 4.12 -4.95
CA LYS A 112 -18.92 5.06 -5.34
C LYS A 112 -19.07 6.23 -4.37
N GLN A 113 -18.66 6.07 -3.10
CA GLN A 113 -18.67 7.10 -2.07
C GLN A 113 -17.35 7.92 -2.04
N ALA A 114 -16.58 7.91 -3.12
CA ALA A 114 -15.30 8.59 -3.26
C ALA A 114 -14.29 8.22 -2.15
N ARG A 115 -14.23 6.94 -1.76
CA ARG A 115 -13.22 6.42 -0.85
C ARG A 115 -12.16 5.65 -1.63
N PRO A 116 -10.88 6.01 -1.48
CA PRO A 116 -9.80 5.33 -2.19
C PRO A 116 -9.29 4.12 -1.39
N PHE A 117 -9.01 3.04 -2.11
CA PHE A 117 -8.50 1.79 -1.58
C PHE A 117 -7.27 1.34 -2.36
N ILE A 118 -6.29 0.81 -1.65
CA ILE A 118 -5.17 0.06 -2.20
C ILE A 118 -5.16 -1.31 -1.52
N ILE A 119 -5.12 -2.36 -2.31
CA ILE A 119 -5.03 -3.73 -1.83
C ILE A 119 -3.67 -4.27 -2.23
N LEU A 120 -2.82 -4.58 -1.26
CA LEU A 120 -1.48 -5.10 -1.44
C LEU A 120 -1.48 -6.62 -1.35
N GLY A 121 -0.74 -7.28 -2.23
CA GLY A 121 -0.43 -8.69 -2.10
C GLY A 121 0.51 -8.94 -0.91
N ASN A 122 0.27 -10.02 -0.17
CA ASN A 122 1.09 -10.38 0.99
C ASN A 122 2.24 -11.36 0.66
N LEU A 123 2.35 -11.79 -0.59
CA LEU A 123 3.38 -12.73 -1.04
C LEU A 123 4.75 -12.08 -1.24
N LYS A 124 4.82 -10.78 -1.51
CA LYS A 124 6.07 -10.05 -1.62
C LYS A 124 6.71 -9.85 -0.25
N ARG A 125 7.93 -10.38 -0.09
CA ARG A 125 8.73 -10.27 1.14
C ARG A 125 9.80 -9.18 1.07
N SER A 126 9.54 -8.08 0.36
CA SER A 126 10.47 -6.96 0.25
C SER A 126 9.74 -5.64 0.53
N ALA A 127 10.20 -4.92 1.55
CA ALA A 127 9.66 -3.63 1.95
C ALA A 127 9.77 -2.59 0.82
N VAL A 128 10.90 -2.60 0.10
CA VAL A 128 11.17 -1.64 -0.98
C VAL A 128 10.27 -1.87 -2.20
N ARG A 129 9.94 -3.12 -2.51
CA ARG A 129 8.98 -3.45 -3.58
C ARG A 129 7.58 -3.04 -3.19
N ARG A 130 7.19 -3.24 -1.92
CA ARG A 130 5.90 -2.79 -1.39
C ARG A 130 5.76 -1.26 -1.49
N ASN A 131 6.81 -0.51 -1.21
CA ASN A 131 6.79 0.95 -1.39
C ASN A 131 6.53 1.33 -2.85
N PHE A 132 7.13 0.60 -3.80
CA PHE A 132 6.86 0.82 -5.21
C PHE A 132 5.40 0.49 -5.57
N ASP A 133 4.86 -0.62 -5.07
CA ASP A 133 3.47 -0.99 -5.31
C ASP A 133 2.51 0.08 -4.77
N ILE A 134 2.72 0.61 -3.56
CA ILE A 134 1.92 1.70 -3.00
C ILE A 134 1.98 2.97 -3.87
N ALA A 135 3.18 3.34 -4.31
CA ALA A 135 3.35 4.52 -5.16
C ALA A 135 2.72 4.33 -6.54
N HIS A 136 2.83 3.14 -7.13
CA HIS A 136 2.21 2.77 -8.39
C HIS A 136 0.68 2.86 -8.31
N GLU A 137 0.09 2.26 -7.27
CA GLU A 137 -1.36 2.30 -7.05
C GLU A 137 -1.86 3.72 -6.73
N LEU A 138 -1.06 4.52 -6.02
CA LEU A 138 -1.36 5.93 -5.84
C LEU A 138 -1.38 6.68 -7.18
N GLY A 139 -0.48 6.33 -8.10
CA GLY A 139 -0.48 6.83 -9.48
C GLY A 139 -1.79 6.52 -10.20
N HIS A 140 -2.28 5.29 -10.11
CA HIS A 140 -3.59 4.93 -10.67
C HIS A 140 -4.74 5.72 -10.04
N LEU A 141 -4.76 5.88 -8.73
CA LEU A 141 -5.79 6.65 -8.04
C LEU A 141 -5.85 8.12 -8.47
N LEU A 142 -4.72 8.72 -8.83
CA LEU A 142 -4.63 10.16 -9.13
C LEU A 142 -4.69 10.45 -10.64
N LEU A 143 -3.90 9.73 -11.45
CA LEU A 143 -3.80 9.98 -12.89
C LEU A 143 -4.95 9.35 -13.69
N HIS A 144 -5.45 8.20 -13.21
CA HIS A 144 -6.40 7.38 -13.95
C HIS A 144 -7.78 7.33 -13.29
N TYR A 145 -8.12 8.34 -12.50
CA TYR A 145 -9.36 8.44 -11.73
C TYR A 145 -10.63 8.22 -12.58
N ARG A 146 -10.62 8.64 -13.86
CA ARG A 146 -11.76 8.50 -14.78
C ARG A 146 -11.61 7.37 -15.80
N VAL A 147 -10.52 6.61 -15.72
CA VAL A 147 -10.25 5.53 -16.68
C VAL A 147 -11.10 4.32 -16.36
N GLU A 148 -11.91 3.89 -17.32
CA GLU A 148 -12.60 2.60 -17.25
C GLU A 148 -11.67 1.48 -17.75
N PHE A 149 -10.92 0.88 -16.85
CA PHE A 149 -9.97 -0.18 -17.19
C PHE A 149 -10.58 -1.36 -17.95
N THR A 150 -11.89 -1.55 -17.81
CA THR A 150 -12.64 -2.61 -18.51
C THR A 150 -12.80 -2.39 -19.99
N SER A 151 -12.69 -1.15 -20.44
CA SER A 151 -12.86 -0.75 -21.85
C SER A 151 -11.52 -0.63 -22.60
N LEU A 152 -10.38 -0.67 -21.88
CA LEU A 152 -9.08 -0.50 -22.46
C LEU A 152 -8.67 -1.71 -23.32
N ASN A 153 -8.14 -1.44 -24.50
CA ASN A 153 -7.42 -2.45 -25.27
C ASN A 153 -6.02 -2.69 -24.67
N ARG A 154 -5.30 -3.69 -25.20
CA ARG A 154 -3.98 -4.09 -24.69
C ARG A 154 -2.92 -2.96 -24.73
N GLN A 155 -2.98 -2.12 -25.76
CA GLN A 155 -2.02 -1.02 -25.95
C GLN A 155 -2.30 0.13 -24.98
N GLU A 156 -3.56 0.49 -24.83
CA GLU A 156 -4.02 1.49 -23.85
C GLU A 156 -3.72 1.05 -22.42
N HIS A 157 -3.98 -0.23 -22.10
CA HIS A 157 -3.63 -0.78 -20.78
C HIS A 157 -2.13 -0.64 -20.50
N LYS A 158 -1.26 -1.00 -21.49
CA LYS A 158 0.18 -0.85 -21.35
C LYS A 158 0.60 0.61 -21.16
N ALA A 159 -0.06 1.55 -21.82
CA ALA A 159 0.22 2.97 -21.67
C ALA A 159 -0.11 3.45 -20.24
N VAL A 160 -1.27 3.10 -19.71
CA VAL A 160 -1.73 3.44 -18.35
C VAL A 160 -0.77 2.86 -17.29
N GLU A 161 -0.37 1.61 -17.44
CA GLU A 161 0.62 0.97 -16.55
C GLU A 161 1.99 1.67 -16.59
N ASN A 162 2.42 2.09 -17.78
CA ASN A 162 3.67 2.83 -17.94
C ASN A 162 3.61 4.22 -17.27
N GLU A 163 2.48 4.91 -17.35
CA GLU A 163 2.26 6.18 -16.65
C GLU A 163 2.31 6.02 -15.13
N ALA A 164 1.67 4.97 -14.59
CA ALA A 164 1.73 4.65 -13.16
C ALA A 164 3.15 4.32 -12.69
N ASN A 165 3.93 3.60 -13.52
CA ASN A 165 5.34 3.33 -13.25
C ASN A 165 6.20 4.61 -13.28
N GLN A 166 5.95 5.53 -14.21
CA GLN A 166 6.63 6.83 -14.28
C GLN A 166 6.30 7.68 -13.06
N PHE A 167 5.03 7.74 -12.67
CA PHE A 167 4.59 8.42 -11.46
C PHE A 167 5.31 7.84 -10.24
N ALA A 168 5.29 6.52 -10.05
CA ALA A 168 5.91 5.85 -8.91
C ALA A 168 7.41 6.17 -8.82
N GLY A 169 8.12 6.12 -9.95
CA GLY A 169 9.54 6.47 -10.01
C GLY A 169 9.81 7.94 -9.63
N ALA A 170 9.02 8.88 -10.15
CA ALA A 170 9.16 10.30 -9.85
C ALA A 170 8.74 10.64 -8.41
N PHE A 171 7.69 9.99 -7.91
CA PHE A 171 7.17 10.17 -6.56
C PHE A 171 8.14 9.65 -5.49
N LEU A 172 8.70 8.44 -5.68
CA LEU A 172 9.64 7.84 -4.72
C LEU A 172 11.03 8.48 -4.77
N LEU A 173 11.44 8.97 -5.93
CA LEU A 173 12.79 9.49 -6.19
C LEU A 173 12.69 10.88 -6.85
N PRO A 174 12.45 11.96 -6.06
CA PRO A 174 12.39 13.33 -6.56
C PRO A 174 13.69 13.71 -7.28
N GLU A 175 13.56 14.32 -8.46
CA GLU A 175 14.66 14.54 -9.39
C GLU A 175 15.86 15.24 -8.78
N GLU A 176 15.64 16.37 -8.11
CA GLU A 176 16.70 17.17 -7.51
C GLU A 176 17.49 16.38 -6.46
N SER A 177 16.78 15.75 -5.53
CA SER A 177 17.39 15.04 -4.40
C SER A 177 18.11 13.76 -4.84
N ILE A 178 17.49 12.98 -5.72
CA ILE A 178 18.11 11.72 -6.17
C ILE A 178 19.28 11.97 -7.13
N SER A 179 19.23 13.03 -7.96
CA SER A 179 20.35 13.40 -8.83
C SER A 179 21.59 13.77 -8.03
N ALA A 180 21.42 14.55 -6.95
CA ALA A 180 22.52 14.88 -6.05
C ALA A 180 23.13 13.63 -5.40
N ASP A 181 22.29 12.72 -4.91
CA ASP A 181 22.75 11.46 -4.32
C ASP A 181 23.48 10.56 -5.35
N MET A 182 22.96 10.47 -6.57
CA MET A 182 23.56 9.64 -7.61
C MET A 182 24.90 10.17 -8.15
N GLN A 183 25.19 11.45 -8.01
CA GLN A 183 26.50 12.03 -8.34
C GLN A 183 27.64 11.45 -7.49
N THR A 184 27.33 10.86 -6.34
CA THR A 184 28.33 10.23 -5.47
C THR A 184 28.71 8.82 -5.94
N ILE A 185 28.02 8.26 -6.93
CA ILE A 185 28.24 6.88 -7.41
C ILE A 185 29.37 6.87 -8.44
N SER A 186 30.50 6.24 -8.11
CA SER A 186 31.64 6.11 -9.00
C SER A 186 31.46 5.02 -10.07
N HIS A 187 30.76 3.93 -9.76
CA HIS A 187 30.57 2.78 -10.66
C HIS A 187 29.10 2.61 -11.05
N VAL A 188 28.62 3.50 -11.91
CA VAL A 188 27.19 3.65 -12.27
C VAL A 188 26.54 2.39 -12.88
N THR A 189 27.33 1.43 -13.40
CA THR A 189 26.80 0.17 -13.94
C THR A 189 26.85 -0.99 -12.95
N ASN A 190 27.42 -0.76 -11.74
CA ASN A 190 27.46 -1.78 -10.69
C ASN A 190 26.27 -1.58 -9.73
N PRO A 191 25.31 -2.54 -9.64
CA PRO A 191 24.19 -2.43 -8.72
C PRO A 191 24.58 -2.31 -7.24
N ASP A 192 25.71 -2.88 -6.82
CA ASP A 192 26.15 -2.78 -5.43
C ASP A 192 26.46 -1.34 -5.00
N ALA A 193 26.87 -0.49 -5.94
CA ALA A 193 27.12 0.93 -5.65
C ALA A 193 25.84 1.70 -5.29
N TYR A 194 24.66 1.13 -5.51
CA TYR A 194 23.35 1.74 -5.18
C TYR A 194 22.74 1.22 -3.87
N VAL A 195 23.41 0.32 -3.16
CA VAL A 195 22.85 -0.33 -1.95
C VAL A 195 22.59 0.71 -0.84
N ASP A 196 23.47 1.70 -0.67
CA ASP A 196 23.26 2.77 0.31
C ASP A 196 22.07 3.67 -0.08
N LEU A 197 21.88 3.94 -1.37
CA LEU A 197 20.70 4.66 -1.86
C LEU A 197 19.41 3.84 -1.65
N LYS A 198 19.45 2.52 -1.86
CA LYS A 198 18.35 1.63 -1.52
C LYS A 198 17.98 1.74 -0.04
N LYS A 199 18.96 1.73 0.85
CA LYS A 199 18.77 1.88 2.29
C LYS A 199 18.19 3.23 2.65
N LYS A 200 18.68 4.32 2.05
CA LYS A 200 18.20 5.69 2.27
C LYS A 200 16.79 5.87 1.75
N TRP A 201 16.56 5.56 0.48
CA TRP A 201 15.32 5.85 -0.25
C TRP A 201 14.23 4.79 -0.08
N LYS A 202 14.54 3.64 0.53
CA LYS A 202 13.61 2.50 0.67
C LYS A 202 12.96 2.12 -0.67
N THR A 203 13.77 2.12 -1.73
CA THR A 203 13.39 1.69 -3.09
C THR A 203 14.32 0.60 -3.60
N SER A 204 13.87 -0.19 -4.58
CA SER A 204 14.68 -1.27 -5.14
C SER A 204 15.83 -0.74 -6.01
N LEU A 205 16.88 -1.56 -6.15
CA LEU A 205 17.97 -1.26 -7.09
C LEU A 205 17.46 -1.15 -8.54
N GLN A 206 16.43 -1.92 -8.89
CA GLN A 206 15.80 -1.84 -10.21
C GLN A 206 15.16 -0.45 -10.43
N VAL A 207 14.43 0.06 -9.44
CA VAL A 207 13.81 1.40 -9.51
C VAL A 207 14.86 2.51 -9.55
N LEU A 208 15.94 2.38 -8.78
CA LEU A 208 17.07 3.32 -8.81
C LEU A 208 17.73 3.34 -10.20
N GLY A 209 18.02 2.18 -10.79
CA GLY A 209 18.58 2.08 -12.13
C GLY A 209 17.66 2.64 -13.21
N TYR A 210 16.36 2.35 -13.13
CA TYR A 210 15.36 2.94 -14.04
C TYR A 210 15.34 4.46 -13.94
N ARG A 211 15.29 5.00 -12.70
CA ARG A 211 15.28 6.46 -12.47
C ARG A 211 16.57 7.12 -12.96
N ALA A 212 17.74 6.50 -12.72
CA ALA A 212 19.03 6.97 -13.24
C ALA A 212 19.06 7.08 -14.77
N ALA A 213 18.43 6.12 -15.46
CA ALA A 213 18.30 6.17 -16.92
C ALA A 213 17.34 7.28 -17.37
N LYS A 214 16.21 7.46 -16.69
CA LYS A 214 15.25 8.54 -16.99
C LYS A 214 15.83 9.94 -16.78
N LEU A 215 16.73 10.10 -15.82
CA LEU A 215 17.46 11.35 -15.55
C LEU A 215 18.70 11.55 -16.41
N GLY A 216 18.98 10.63 -17.35
CA GLY A 216 20.17 10.73 -18.22
C GLY A 216 21.51 10.42 -17.54
N ILE A 217 21.50 10.00 -16.26
CA ILE A 217 22.70 9.60 -15.51
C ILE A 217 23.25 8.28 -16.08
N LEU A 218 22.36 7.35 -16.44
CA LEU A 218 22.69 6.16 -17.19
C LEU A 218 22.27 6.34 -18.67
N ASN A 219 23.23 6.37 -19.58
CA ASN A 219 22.90 6.27 -21.01
C ASN A 219 22.38 4.85 -21.34
N ALA A 220 21.81 4.66 -22.52
CA ALA A 220 21.19 3.40 -22.93
C ALA A 220 22.14 2.16 -22.84
N LYS A 221 23.45 2.33 -23.07
CA LYS A 221 24.44 1.26 -22.91
C LYS A 221 24.66 0.91 -21.45
N ASN A 222 24.87 1.92 -20.61
CA ASN A 222 25.10 1.74 -19.17
C ASN A 222 23.86 1.16 -18.47
N HIS A 223 22.68 1.58 -18.88
CA HIS A 223 21.42 1.03 -18.37
C HIS A 223 21.28 -0.47 -18.68
N ARG A 224 21.58 -0.90 -19.93
CA ARG A 224 21.62 -2.33 -20.28
C ARG A 224 22.66 -3.10 -19.46
N ASN A 225 23.86 -2.53 -19.28
CA ASN A 225 24.92 -3.16 -18.48
C ASN A 225 24.53 -3.29 -17.01
N PHE A 226 23.87 -2.28 -16.44
CA PHE A 226 23.33 -2.30 -15.07
C PHE A 226 22.33 -3.43 -14.88
N TYR A 227 21.34 -3.57 -15.79
CA TYR A 227 20.36 -4.66 -15.71
C TYR A 227 20.96 -6.04 -15.97
N ALA A 228 21.94 -6.15 -16.86
CA ALA A 228 22.71 -7.38 -17.03
C ALA A 228 23.49 -7.75 -15.76
N ALA A 229 24.02 -6.77 -15.03
CA ALA A 229 24.68 -6.99 -13.74
C ALA A 229 23.68 -7.42 -12.66
N LEU A 230 22.48 -6.78 -12.57
CA LEU A 230 21.39 -7.22 -11.68
C LEU A 230 21.02 -8.69 -11.94
N HIS A 231 20.87 -9.07 -13.20
CA HIS A 231 20.56 -10.45 -13.57
C HIS A 231 21.64 -11.43 -13.13
N ARG A 232 22.91 -11.15 -13.45
CA ARG A 232 24.05 -12.03 -13.07
C ARG A 232 24.19 -12.22 -11.57
N LYS A 233 23.86 -11.18 -10.79
CA LYS A 233 23.90 -11.22 -9.32
C LYS A 233 22.65 -11.85 -8.67
N GLY A 234 21.64 -12.22 -9.47
CA GLY A 234 20.37 -12.76 -8.97
C GLY A 234 19.45 -11.71 -8.32
N TYR A 235 19.76 -10.43 -8.46
CA TYR A 235 19.05 -9.33 -7.80
C TYR A 235 17.66 -9.04 -8.39
N LEU A 236 17.31 -9.67 -9.53
CA LEU A 236 15.94 -9.60 -10.05
C LEU A 236 14.93 -10.30 -9.13
N LYS A 237 15.37 -11.29 -8.35
CA LYS A 237 14.52 -12.02 -7.38
C LYS A 237 14.67 -11.49 -5.97
N MET A 238 15.89 -11.34 -5.51
CA MET A 238 16.22 -10.90 -4.15
C MET A 238 17.43 -9.96 -4.22
N GLU A 239 17.26 -8.76 -3.74
CA GLU A 239 18.28 -7.73 -3.69
C GLU A 239 18.94 -7.67 -2.30
N PRO A 240 20.17 -7.15 -2.19
CA PRO A 240 20.75 -6.84 -0.87
C PRO A 240 19.78 -6.03 -0.01
N LEU A 241 19.74 -6.31 1.30
CA LEU A 241 18.88 -5.68 2.32
C LEU A 241 17.38 -6.02 2.24
N ASP A 242 16.90 -6.84 1.30
CA ASP A 242 15.48 -7.21 1.23
C ASP A 242 14.99 -7.92 2.51
N GLU A 243 15.86 -8.69 3.17
CA GLU A 243 15.52 -9.39 4.42
C GLU A 243 15.68 -8.52 5.66
N THR A 244 16.43 -7.42 5.58
CA THR A 244 16.77 -6.58 6.74
C THR A 244 15.91 -5.34 6.87
N ILE A 245 15.39 -4.81 5.75
CA ILE A 245 14.48 -3.67 5.78
C ILE A 245 13.10 -4.16 6.23
N PRO A 246 12.58 -3.68 7.38
CA PRO A 246 11.33 -4.19 7.93
C PRO A 246 10.15 -3.85 7.02
N ILE A 247 9.29 -4.84 6.80
CA ILE A 247 8.05 -4.65 6.03
C ILE A 247 7.02 -3.97 6.93
N GLN A 248 6.61 -2.77 6.55
CA GLN A 248 5.52 -2.07 7.22
C GLN A 248 4.18 -2.72 6.86
N LYS A 249 3.29 -2.79 7.86
CA LYS A 249 1.91 -3.27 7.67
C LYS A 249 0.91 -2.13 7.79
N PRO A 250 -0.20 -2.16 7.04
CA PRO A 250 -1.27 -1.19 7.18
C PRO A 250 -1.82 -1.16 8.61
N GLN A 251 -2.06 0.02 9.16
CA GLN A 251 -2.52 0.18 10.54
C GLN A 251 -3.85 0.92 10.66
N LYS A 252 -4.27 1.65 9.62
CA LYS A 252 -5.44 2.51 9.68
C LYS A 252 -6.72 1.74 9.98
N VAL A 253 -6.97 0.63 9.28
CA VAL A 253 -8.19 -0.18 9.47
C VAL A 253 -8.27 -0.69 10.90
N LYS A 254 -7.17 -1.25 11.42
CA LYS A 254 -7.07 -1.70 12.80
C LYS A 254 -7.34 -0.56 13.80
N SER A 255 -6.74 0.60 13.58
CA SER A 255 -6.89 1.77 14.45
C SER A 255 -8.33 2.29 14.45
N ILE A 256 -9.02 2.27 13.31
CA ILE A 256 -10.43 2.67 13.22
C ILE A 256 -11.30 1.67 13.98
N ILE A 257 -11.13 0.37 13.75
CA ILE A 257 -11.91 -0.67 14.44
C ILE A 257 -11.71 -0.56 15.95
N ASP A 258 -10.47 -0.42 16.41
CA ASP A 258 -10.15 -0.25 17.84
C ASP A 258 -10.82 1.00 18.43
N LEU A 259 -10.76 2.13 17.70
CA LEU A 259 -11.37 3.39 18.13
C LEU A 259 -12.89 3.29 18.24
N VAL A 260 -13.56 2.76 17.22
CA VAL A 260 -15.04 2.72 17.19
C VAL A 260 -15.58 1.72 18.19
N THR A 261 -14.84 0.63 18.45
CA THR A 261 -15.18 -0.34 19.49
C THR A 261 -15.01 0.25 20.89
N LYS A 262 -13.88 0.90 21.17
CA LYS A 262 -13.64 1.57 22.46
C LYS A 262 -14.65 2.68 22.76
N LYS A 263 -15.18 3.32 21.73
CA LYS A 263 -16.25 4.34 21.88
C LYS A 263 -17.66 3.73 21.97
N GLY A 264 -17.81 2.42 21.93
CA GLY A 264 -19.11 1.75 21.95
C GLY A 264 -19.97 2.01 20.71
N LEU A 265 -19.37 2.47 19.60
CA LEU A 265 -20.09 2.72 18.35
C LEU A 265 -20.32 1.45 17.57
N ILE A 266 -19.52 0.43 17.80
CA ILE A 266 -19.62 -0.90 17.21
C ILE A 266 -19.35 -1.93 18.30
N ASP A 267 -20.21 -2.92 18.37
CA ASP A 267 -19.94 -4.17 19.07
C ASP A 267 -19.36 -5.15 18.07
N ILE A 268 -18.04 -5.45 18.20
CA ILE A 268 -17.34 -6.37 17.29
C ILE A 268 -17.94 -7.77 17.36
N ARG A 269 -18.31 -8.21 18.56
CA ARG A 269 -18.88 -9.55 18.75
C ARG A 269 -20.21 -9.66 18.02
N GLN A 270 -21.12 -8.73 18.25
CA GLN A 270 -22.41 -8.68 17.56
C GLN A 270 -22.21 -8.59 16.05
N MET A 271 -21.25 -7.77 15.59
CA MET A 271 -20.97 -7.60 14.18
C MET A 271 -20.46 -8.89 13.52
N ILE A 272 -19.58 -9.63 14.17
CA ILE A 272 -19.02 -10.88 13.63
C ILE A 272 -20.03 -12.02 13.72
N GLU A 273 -20.64 -12.23 14.89
CA GLU A 273 -21.49 -13.41 15.16
C GLU A 273 -22.89 -13.27 14.60
N ASN A 274 -23.47 -12.06 14.56
CA ASN A 274 -24.87 -11.85 14.22
C ASN A 274 -25.08 -11.04 12.94
N ASP A 275 -24.40 -9.89 12.78
CA ASP A 275 -24.67 -9.02 11.64
C ASP A 275 -24.08 -9.58 10.34
N TRP A 276 -22.96 -10.27 10.42
CA TRP A 276 -22.21 -10.77 9.28
C TRP A 276 -22.09 -12.28 9.25
N MET A 277 -22.31 -12.95 10.39
CA MET A 277 -22.22 -14.40 10.54
C MET A 277 -20.93 -14.95 9.92
N VAL A 278 -19.80 -14.33 10.22
CA VAL A 278 -18.49 -14.73 9.71
C VAL A 278 -17.61 -15.26 10.82
N ASP A 279 -16.76 -16.21 10.48
CA ASP A 279 -15.74 -16.70 11.41
C ASP A 279 -14.66 -15.65 11.66
N ILE A 280 -14.12 -15.60 12.88
CA ILE A 280 -13.05 -14.67 13.26
C ILE A 280 -11.79 -14.83 12.39
N THR A 281 -11.53 -16.05 11.90
CA THR A 281 -10.40 -16.32 10.99
C THR A 281 -10.65 -15.69 9.63
N PHE A 282 -11.89 -15.74 9.15
CA PHE A 282 -12.28 -15.05 7.93
C PHE A 282 -12.16 -13.52 8.09
N PHE A 283 -12.59 -12.98 9.24
CA PHE A 283 -12.44 -11.56 9.55
C PHE A 283 -10.97 -11.13 9.58
N HIS A 284 -10.09 -11.96 10.17
CA HIS A 284 -8.64 -11.80 10.08
C HIS A 284 -8.16 -11.78 8.63
N GLN A 285 -8.57 -12.75 7.83
CA GLN A 285 -8.16 -12.84 6.42
C GLN A 285 -8.54 -11.61 5.61
N ILE A 286 -9.73 -11.06 5.85
CA ILE A 286 -10.19 -9.88 5.11
C ILE A 286 -9.61 -8.57 5.64
N THR A 287 -9.34 -8.40 6.89
CA THR A 287 -8.81 -7.15 7.46
C THR A 287 -7.29 -7.09 7.53
N GLY A 288 -6.61 -8.24 7.45
CA GLY A 288 -5.18 -8.36 7.74
C GLY A 288 -4.83 -8.13 9.22
N ILE A 289 -5.84 -7.94 10.10
CA ILE A 289 -5.66 -7.72 11.53
C ILE A 289 -5.52 -9.06 12.24
N ASP A 290 -4.55 -9.18 13.13
CA ASP A 290 -4.29 -10.42 13.85
C ASP A 290 -5.51 -10.91 14.63
N VAL A 291 -5.73 -12.24 14.65
CA VAL A 291 -6.84 -12.88 15.36
C VAL A 291 -6.85 -12.53 16.85
N SER A 292 -5.68 -12.37 17.47
CA SER A 292 -5.57 -11.97 18.87
C SER A 292 -6.19 -10.60 19.18
N PHE A 293 -6.20 -9.69 18.20
CA PHE A 293 -6.89 -8.41 18.34
C PHE A 293 -8.40 -8.60 18.52
N PHE A 294 -9.02 -9.49 17.74
CA PHE A 294 -10.46 -9.73 17.82
C PHE A 294 -10.86 -10.59 19.02
N LYS A 295 -10.03 -11.56 19.39
CA LYS A 295 -10.30 -12.46 20.54
C LYS A 295 -10.58 -11.70 21.83
N ARG A 296 -9.93 -10.56 22.09
CA ARG A 296 -10.19 -9.74 23.28
C ARG A 296 -11.59 -9.15 23.35
N TYR A 297 -12.27 -9.01 22.21
CA TYR A 297 -13.66 -8.55 22.14
C TYR A 297 -14.67 -9.70 22.08
N MET A 298 -14.19 -10.94 21.86
CA MET A 298 -14.99 -12.15 21.80
C MET A 298 -15.04 -12.88 23.14
N ALA A 299 -14.08 -12.59 24.05
CA ALA A 299 -14.07 -13.17 25.40
C ALA A 299 -15.28 -12.69 26.22
N ASN A 300 -15.95 -13.60 26.93
CA ASN A 300 -16.98 -13.23 27.89
C ASN A 300 -16.33 -12.50 29.06
N GLU A 301 -17.01 -11.51 29.65
CA GLU A 301 -16.56 -10.83 30.88
C GLU A 301 -16.29 -11.82 32.01
N GLN A 302 -16.89 -12.99 32.00
CA GLN A 302 -16.67 -14.05 32.98
C GLN A 302 -15.30 -14.77 32.84
N ASP A 303 -14.63 -14.62 31.71
CA ASP A 303 -13.27 -15.19 31.51
C ASP A 303 -12.17 -14.32 32.16
N PHE A 304 -12.52 -13.13 32.63
CA PHE A 304 -11.66 -12.19 33.34
C PHE A 304 -12.05 -12.08 34.81
N GLU A 305 -12.32 -13.19 35.51
CA GLU A 305 -12.19 -13.15 36.96
C GLU A 305 -10.73 -12.84 37.28
N LEU A 306 -10.52 -11.58 37.66
CA LEU A 306 -9.27 -11.17 38.29
C LEU A 306 -9.04 -12.10 39.47
N VAL A 307 -8.06 -13.00 39.34
CA VAL A 307 -7.50 -13.69 40.51
C VAL A 307 -7.05 -12.57 41.44
N ASN A 308 -7.79 -12.38 42.51
CA ASN A 308 -7.47 -11.36 43.50
C ASN A 308 -6.06 -11.60 44.00
N VAL A 309 -5.16 -10.66 43.77
CA VAL A 309 -3.73 -10.74 44.14
C VAL A 309 -3.56 -10.99 45.65
N THR A 310 -4.59 -10.82 46.47
CA THR A 310 -4.64 -11.14 47.89
C THR A 310 -4.56 -12.62 48.19
N ASP A 311 -4.86 -13.54 47.28
CA ASP A 311 -4.77 -14.96 47.52
C ASP A 311 -3.37 -15.58 47.31
N LEU A 312 -2.40 -14.80 46.81
CA LEU A 312 -1.00 -15.24 46.66
C LEU A 312 -0.24 -15.38 47.98
N SER A 313 -0.79 -14.87 49.08
CA SER A 313 -0.16 -14.98 50.42
C SER A 313 -0.55 -16.25 51.22
N SER A 314 -1.53 -17.02 50.73
CA SER A 314 -2.09 -18.15 51.50
C SER A 314 -1.63 -19.54 51.05
N GLY A 315 -0.68 -19.68 50.16
CA GLY A 315 0.09 -20.93 49.92
C GLY A 315 -0.70 -22.21 49.53
N ASN A 316 -2.00 -22.14 49.19
CA ASN A 316 -2.82 -23.31 48.86
C ASN A 316 -3.21 -23.38 47.39
N TYR A 317 -2.29 -23.87 46.57
CA TYR A 317 -2.59 -24.29 45.19
C TYR A 317 -3.24 -25.67 45.18
N LYS A 318 -4.55 -25.76 45.08
CA LYS A 318 -5.22 -26.97 44.59
C LYS A 318 -5.40 -26.84 43.09
N ARG A 319 -4.58 -27.58 42.30
CA ARG A 319 -4.87 -27.83 40.88
C ARG A 319 -6.16 -28.60 40.76
N LYS A 320 -7.16 -28.05 40.11
CA LYS A 320 -8.25 -28.83 39.50
C LYS A 320 -7.85 -29.15 38.07
N ILE A 321 -7.83 -30.46 37.77
CA ILE A 321 -7.65 -31.08 36.47
C ILE A 321 -8.90 -30.83 35.63
#